data_dc7cc215f806567f724ab719a6114431
#
_entry.id   dc7cc215f806567f724ab719a6114431
#
_cell.length_a   1.000
_cell.length_b   1.000
_cell.length_c   1.000
_cell.angle_alpha   90.00
_cell.angle_beta   90.00
_cell.angle_gamma   90.00
#
_symmetry.space_group_name_H-M   'P 1'
#
loop_
_entity.id
_entity.type
_entity.pdbx_description
1 polymer ?
#
loop_
_entity_poly.entity_id
_entity_poly.type
_entity_poly.pdbx_seq_one_letter_code
_entity_poly.pdbx_strand_id
1 'polypeptide(L)'
;LEEARLGICVEVGPEVIAGSSRMKAGTVQKMVLNMLSTGAMIKIGKTYENFMIDLMPTNEKLKDRAIRIVAEIADTNASTALTTLLECNWQVKVAIMMIKCKLTQEEAKEALRKNCGVLRRALNSFSKL
;
A
#
# COMPACT_ATOMS: atom_id res chain seq x y z
N LEU A 1 -16.63 25.11 -12.28
CA LEU A 1 -15.37 25.07 -11.52
C LEU A 1 -15.24 26.21 -10.51
N GLU A 2 -16.08 27.22 -10.56
CA GLU A 2 -16.02 28.39 -9.65
C GLU A 2 -16.23 28.02 -8.17
N GLU A 3 -17.00 26.97 -7.89
CA GLU A 3 -17.26 26.49 -6.52
C GLU A 3 -16.17 25.54 -5.97
N ALA A 4 -15.25 25.06 -6.81
CA ALA A 4 -14.19 24.13 -6.40
C ALA A 4 -12.93 24.89 -5.98
N ARG A 5 -12.34 24.52 -4.83
CA ARG A 5 -11.03 25.06 -4.40
C ARG A 5 -9.90 24.66 -5.35
N LEU A 6 -10.03 23.51 -5.98
CA LEU A 6 -9.11 22.99 -7.00
C LEU A 6 -9.94 22.27 -8.06
N GLY A 7 -9.96 22.79 -9.28
CA GLY A 7 -10.64 22.20 -10.41
C GLY A 7 -9.65 21.39 -11.27
N ILE A 8 -10.03 20.17 -11.64
CA ILE A 8 -9.31 19.35 -12.62
C ILE A 8 -10.22 19.20 -13.83
N CYS A 9 -9.89 19.88 -14.93
CA CYS A 9 -10.61 19.79 -16.18
C CYS A 9 -9.75 19.03 -17.20
N VAL A 10 -10.34 17.99 -17.79
CA VAL A 10 -9.68 17.20 -18.85
C VAL A 10 -10.59 17.19 -20.07
N GLU A 11 -10.13 17.82 -21.13
CA GLU A 11 -10.85 17.86 -22.40
C GLU A 11 -10.61 16.56 -23.18
N VAL A 12 -11.66 15.77 -23.37
CA VAL A 12 -11.59 14.46 -24.04
C VAL A 12 -12.07 14.48 -25.48
N GLY A 13 -12.49 15.64 -25.95
CA GLY A 13 -13.12 15.81 -27.27
C GLY A 13 -14.51 15.16 -27.35
N PRO A 14 -15.13 15.14 -28.55
CA PRO A 14 -16.47 14.62 -28.73
C PRO A 14 -16.53 13.10 -28.49
N GLU A 15 -17.65 12.67 -27.91
CA GLU A 15 -17.96 11.24 -27.77
C GLU A 15 -18.30 10.60 -29.11
N VAL A 16 -18.11 9.31 -29.25
CA VAL A 16 -18.49 8.54 -30.45
C VAL A 16 -19.99 8.61 -30.69
N ILE A 17 -20.78 8.63 -29.61
CA ILE A 17 -22.21 8.86 -29.64
C ILE A 17 -22.49 10.23 -28.98
N ALA A 18 -22.95 11.18 -29.72
CA ALA A 18 -23.23 12.53 -29.23
C ALA A 18 -24.12 12.51 -27.98
N GLY A 19 -23.70 13.22 -26.94
CA GLY A 19 -24.39 13.28 -25.66
C GLY A 19 -24.16 12.11 -24.70
N SER A 20 -23.44 11.06 -25.09
CA SER A 20 -23.12 9.90 -24.22
C SER A 20 -21.78 10.08 -23.50
N SER A 21 -21.76 10.78 -22.38
CA SER A 21 -20.54 11.13 -21.63
C SER A 21 -19.88 9.97 -20.85
N ARG A 22 -20.46 8.77 -20.90
CA ARG A 22 -19.96 7.60 -20.15
C ARG A 22 -18.70 6.94 -20.72
N MET A 23 -18.39 7.20 -22.00
CA MET A 23 -17.25 6.58 -22.68
C MET A 23 -15.94 7.29 -22.34
N LYS A 24 -15.59 8.36 -23.06
CA LYS A 24 -14.34 9.10 -22.85
C LYS A 24 -14.36 9.87 -21.52
N ALA A 25 -15.36 10.70 -21.29
CA ALA A 25 -15.45 11.51 -20.09
C ALA A 25 -15.54 10.66 -18.83
N GLY A 26 -16.39 9.63 -18.80
CA GLY A 26 -16.51 8.72 -17.67
C GLY A 26 -15.22 7.91 -17.41
N THR A 27 -14.51 7.50 -18.46
CA THR A 27 -13.21 6.80 -18.32
C THR A 27 -12.16 7.71 -17.70
N VAL A 28 -12.04 8.93 -18.19
CA VAL A 28 -11.08 9.91 -17.63
C VAL A 28 -11.42 10.27 -16.19
N GLN A 29 -12.67 10.49 -15.87
CA GLN A 29 -13.11 10.73 -14.49
C GLN A 29 -12.67 9.58 -13.56
N LYS A 30 -12.90 8.34 -13.96
CA LYS A 30 -12.44 7.16 -13.22
C LYS A 30 -10.92 7.14 -13.05
N MET A 31 -10.18 7.46 -14.10
CA MET A 31 -8.71 7.50 -14.04
C MET A 31 -8.23 8.56 -13.03
N VAL A 32 -8.77 9.76 -13.06
CA VAL A 32 -8.43 10.84 -12.12
C VAL A 32 -8.74 10.43 -10.68
N LEU A 33 -9.92 9.86 -10.41
CA LEU A 33 -10.28 9.37 -9.09
C LEU A 33 -9.35 8.26 -8.60
N ASN A 34 -8.94 7.34 -9.48
CA ASN A 34 -7.98 6.28 -9.16
C ASN A 34 -6.59 6.84 -8.86
N MET A 35 -6.13 7.84 -9.63
CA MET A 35 -4.84 8.50 -9.37
C MET A 35 -4.85 9.20 -8.01
N LEU A 36 -5.92 9.93 -7.67
CA LEU A 36 -6.05 10.62 -6.39
C LEU A 36 -6.07 9.64 -5.22
N SER A 37 -6.91 8.60 -5.29
CA SER A 37 -7.00 7.61 -4.22
C SER A 37 -5.71 6.82 -4.06
N THR A 38 -5.10 6.37 -5.14
CA THR A 38 -3.83 5.64 -5.11
C THR A 38 -2.71 6.53 -4.55
N GLY A 39 -2.60 7.77 -5.01
CA GLY A 39 -1.62 8.73 -4.50
C GLY A 39 -1.80 9.01 -3.01
N ALA A 40 -3.03 9.12 -2.52
CA ALA A 40 -3.32 9.26 -1.10
C ALA A 40 -2.86 8.02 -0.31
N MET A 41 -3.17 6.79 -0.79
CA MET A 41 -2.76 5.55 -0.13
C MET A 41 -1.23 5.40 -0.07
N ILE A 42 -0.51 5.80 -1.12
CA ILE A 42 0.96 5.84 -1.13
C ILE A 42 1.47 6.81 -0.07
N LYS A 43 0.93 8.03 -0.01
CA LYS A 43 1.37 9.08 0.94
C LYS A 43 1.17 8.69 2.40
N ILE A 44 0.09 7.99 2.73
CA ILE A 44 -0.17 7.51 4.09
C ILE A 44 0.54 6.19 4.43
N GLY A 45 1.43 5.69 3.54
CA GLY A 45 2.28 4.53 3.81
C GLY A 45 1.56 3.20 3.78
N LYS A 46 0.51 3.07 2.97
CA LYS A 46 -0.18 1.79 2.74
C LYS A 46 0.50 0.91 1.70
N THR A 47 1.53 1.44 1.04
CA THR A 47 2.32 0.72 0.04
C THR A 47 3.81 0.74 0.38
N TYR A 48 4.51 -0.26 -0.13
CA TYR A 48 5.97 -0.30 -0.16
C TYR A 48 6.39 -0.84 -1.53
N GLU A 49 7.22 -0.09 -2.26
CA GLU A 49 7.46 -0.34 -3.68
C GLU A 49 6.12 -0.44 -4.44
N ASN A 50 5.91 -1.52 -5.18
CA ASN A 50 4.67 -1.82 -5.90
C ASN A 50 3.69 -2.70 -5.10
N PHE A 51 3.97 -2.96 -3.81
CA PHE A 51 3.13 -3.82 -2.97
C PHE A 51 2.18 -3.03 -2.09
N MET A 52 0.93 -3.47 -2.04
CA MET A 52 -0.02 -3.10 -0.99
C MET A 52 0.31 -3.90 0.27
N ILE A 53 0.84 -3.25 1.29
CA ILE A 53 1.31 -3.88 2.52
C ILE A 53 0.39 -3.70 3.72
N ASP A 54 -0.69 -2.96 3.56
CA ASP A 54 -1.68 -2.68 4.62
C ASP A 54 -2.92 -3.54 4.42
N LEU A 55 -2.71 -4.82 4.17
CA LEU A 55 -3.78 -5.79 3.99
C LEU A 55 -4.07 -6.55 5.29
N MET A 56 -5.36 -6.84 5.52
CA MET A 56 -5.83 -7.74 6.58
C MET A 56 -6.27 -9.04 5.92
N PRO A 57 -5.56 -10.15 6.09
CA PRO A 57 -5.88 -11.41 5.42
C PRO A 57 -7.05 -12.11 6.11
N THR A 58 -8.25 -11.96 5.52
CA THR A 58 -9.50 -12.53 6.01
C THR A 58 -9.84 -13.90 5.39
N ASN A 59 -9.09 -14.33 4.40
CA ASN A 59 -9.27 -15.63 3.73
C ASN A 59 -7.92 -16.20 3.27
N GLU A 60 -7.90 -17.47 2.86
CA GLU A 60 -6.67 -18.18 2.47
C GLU A 60 -5.93 -17.49 1.31
N LYS A 61 -6.64 -17.01 0.29
CA LYS A 61 -6.05 -16.27 -0.83
C LYS A 61 -5.27 -15.03 -0.36
N LEU A 62 -5.80 -14.30 0.62
CA LEU A 62 -5.13 -13.11 1.17
C LEU A 62 -3.98 -13.49 2.11
N LYS A 63 -4.06 -14.63 2.81
CA LYS A 63 -2.94 -15.17 3.58
C LYS A 63 -1.77 -15.56 2.69
N ASP A 64 -2.02 -16.29 1.61
CA ASP A 64 -1.00 -16.64 0.61
C ASP A 64 -0.36 -15.40 0.00
N ARG A 65 -1.17 -14.37 -0.26
CA ARG A 65 -0.66 -13.09 -0.75
C ARG A 65 0.23 -12.41 0.28
N ALA A 66 -0.16 -12.40 1.56
CA ALA A 66 0.63 -11.81 2.64
C ALA A 66 1.99 -12.52 2.79
N ILE A 67 2.01 -13.86 2.75
CA ILE A 67 3.24 -14.65 2.81
C ILE A 67 4.18 -14.29 1.67
N ARG A 68 3.67 -14.24 0.42
CA ARG A 68 4.49 -13.86 -0.74
C ARG A 68 5.05 -12.45 -0.63
N ILE A 69 4.24 -11.49 -0.22
CA ILE A 69 4.69 -10.09 -0.03
C ILE A 69 5.79 -10.00 1.02
N VAL A 70 5.62 -10.66 2.18
CA VAL A 70 6.63 -10.65 3.24
C VAL A 70 7.90 -11.34 2.76
N ALA A 71 7.80 -12.51 2.13
CA ALA A 71 8.94 -13.25 1.61
C ALA A 71 9.76 -12.41 0.61
N GLU A 72 9.10 -11.73 -0.32
CA GLU A 72 9.74 -10.93 -1.35
C GLU A 72 10.37 -9.64 -0.78
N ILE A 73 9.65 -8.88 0.04
CA ILE A 73 10.17 -7.63 0.61
C ILE A 73 11.28 -7.90 1.62
N ALA A 74 11.15 -8.93 2.45
CA ALA A 74 12.12 -9.24 3.48
C ALA A 74 13.29 -10.13 2.99
N ASP A 75 13.28 -10.54 1.72
CA ASP A 75 14.26 -11.44 1.10
C ASP A 75 14.43 -12.73 1.93
N THR A 76 13.33 -13.45 2.13
CA THR A 76 13.27 -14.67 2.94
C THR A 76 12.40 -15.75 2.29
N ASN A 77 12.42 -16.96 2.83
CA ASN A 77 11.57 -18.03 2.34
C ASN A 77 10.13 -17.96 2.89
N ALA A 78 9.20 -18.62 2.22
CA ALA A 78 7.79 -18.63 2.59
C ALA A 78 7.53 -19.22 4.00
N SER A 79 8.32 -20.18 4.45
CA SER A 79 8.17 -20.77 5.78
C SER A 79 8.48 -19.76 6.88
N THR A 80 9.59 -19.05 6.77
CA THR A 80 9.96 -17.97 7.71
C THR A 80 8.93 -16.84 7.69
N ALA A 81 8.47 -16.43 6.49
CA ALA A 81 7.44 -15.42 6.35
C ALA A 81 6.13 -15.82 7.03
N LEU A 82 5.69 -17.08 6.86
CA LEU A 82 4.49 -17.61 7.50
C LEU A 82 4.61 -17.62 9.02
N THR A 83 5.71 -18.17 9.56
CA THR A 83 5.93 -18.23 11.00
C THR A 83 5.89 -16.84 11.62
N THR A 84 6.61 -15.88 11.04
CA THR A 84 6.62 -14.50 11.55
C THR A 84 5.26 -13.82 11.43
N LEU A 85 4.51 -14.07 10.35
CA LEU A 85 3.14 -13.54 10.20
C LEU A 85 2.19 -14.09 11.27
N LEU A 86 2.32 -15.37 11.62
CA LEU A 86 1.55 -15.97 12.72
C LEU A 86 1.92 -15.33 14.07
N GLU A 87 3.20 -15.12 14.35
CA GLU A 87 3.68 -14.46 15.57
C GLU A 87 3.12 -13.04 15.73
N CYS A 88 3.01 -12.28 14.64
CA CYS A 88 2.54 -10.89 14.68
C CYS A 88 1.08 -10.68 14.25
N ASN A 89 0.24 -11.72 14.36
CA ASN A 89 -1.19 -11.66 14.01
C ASN A 89 -1.44 -11.09 12.60
N TRP A 90 -0.70 -11.60 11.62
CA TRP A 90 -0.82 -11.25 10.20
C TRP A 90 -0.56 -9.78 9.86
N GLN A 91 0.15 -9.06 10.72
CA GLN A 91 0.52 -7.66 10.47
C GLN A 91 1.74 -7.59 9.54
N VAL A 92 1.50 -7.48 8.23
CA VAL A 92 2.53 -7.54 7.19
C VAL A 92 3.70 -6.57 7.44
N LYS A 93 3.42 -5.32 7.78
CA LYS A 93 4.47 -4.32 8.07
C LYS A 93 5.34 -4.72 9.26
N VAL A 94 4.72 -5.29 10.31
CA VAL A 94 5.42 -5.75 11.51
C VAL A 94 6.31 -6.94 11.16
N ALA A 95 5.78 -7.94 10.43
CA ALA A 95 6.55 -9.09 10.00
C ALA A 95 7.79 -8.69 9.17
N ILE A 96 7.64 -7.76 8.24
CA ILE A 96 8.78 -7.25 7.45
C ILE A 96 9.84 -6.61 8.36
N MET A 97 9.44 -5.79 9.33
CA MET A 97 10.36 -5.17 10.28
C MET A 97 11.07 -6.19 11.15
N MET A 98 10.34 -7.19 11.67
CA MET A 98 10.92 -8.27 12.48
C MET A 98 12.02 -9.00 11.71
N ILE A 99 11.78 -9.38 10.45
CA ILE A 99 12.74 -10.13 9.65
C ILE A 99 13.92 -9.26 9.22
N LYS A 100 13.66 -8.09 8.61
CA LYS A 100 14.74 -7.24 8.05
C LYS A 100 15.62 -6.59 9.10
N CYS A 101 15.04 -6.19 10.20
CA CYS A 101 15.77 -5.47 11.26
C CYS A 101 16.09 -6.36 12.47
N LYS A 102 15.71 -7.66 12.44
CA LYS A 102 15.89 -8.61 13.55
C LYS A 102 15.30 -8.12 14.86
N LEU A 103 14.11 -7.54 14.79
CA LEU A 103 13.38 -6.95 15.92
C LEU A 103 12.37 -7.93 16.50
N THR A 104 12.07 -7.77 17.77
CA THR A 104 10.87 -8.35 18.38
C THR A 104 9.61 -7.69 17.84
N GLN A 105 8.45 -8.32 18.02
CA GLN A 105 7.17 -7.77 17.60
C GLN A 105 6.92 -6.38 18.19
N GLU A 106 7.22 -6.17 19.47
CA GLU A 106 6.98 -4.91 20.15
C GLU A 106 7.92 -3.81 19.67
N GLU A 107 9.19 -4.11 19.44
CA GLU A 107 10.14 -3.16 18.86
C GLU A 107 9.75 -2.76 17.43
N ALA A 108 9.27 -3.72 16.62
CA ALA A 108 8.80 -3.48 15.28
C ALA A 108 7.55 -2.56 15.25
N LYS A 109 6.59 -2.80 16.14
CA LYS A 109 5.41 -1.94 16.31
C LYS A 109 5.80 -0.52 16.74
N GLU A 110 6.69 -0.40 17.71
CA GLU A 110 7.15 0.91 18.19
C GLU A 110 7.92 1.67 17.10
N ALA A 111 8.76 0.99 16.33
CA ALA A 111 9.48 1.58 15.20
C ALA A 111 8.50 2.11 14.13
N LEU A 112 7.48 1.33 13.79
CA LEU A 112 6.43 1.77 12.86
C LEU A 112 5.65 2.96 13.43
N ARG A 113 5.29 2.94 14.70
CA ARG A 113 4.57 4.03 15.37
C ARG A 113 5.35 5.34 15.31
N LYS A 114 6.65 5.31 15.64
CA LYS A 114 7.55 6.48 15.55
C LYS A 114 7.68 7.05 14.15
N ASN A 115 7.46 6.22 13.14
CA ASN A 115 7.55 6.58 11.72
C ASN A 115 6.18 6.76 11.04
N CYS A 116 5.13 7.06 11.81
CA CYS A 116 3.75 7.27 11.33
C CYS A 116 3.19 6.10 10.51
N GLY A 117 3.61 4.87 10.81
CA GLY A 117 3.19 3.67 10.10
C GLY A 117 3.76 3.50 8.68
N VAL A 118 4.72 4.34 8.28
CA VAL A 118 5.36 4.31 6.96
C VAL A 118 6.55 3.38 6.99
N LEU A 119 6.41 2.17 6.41
CA LEU A 119 7.44 1.12 6.44
C LEU A 119 8.80 1.61 5.91
N ARG A 120 8.84 2.34 4.80
CA ARG A 120 10.10 2.87 4.24
C ARG A 120 10.86 3.73 5.22
N ARG A 121 10.16 4.61 5.95
CA ARG A 121 10.79 5.48 6.97
C ARG A 121 11.31 4.65 8.14
N ALA A 122 10.52 3.67 8.59
CA ALA A 122 10.91 2.77 9.67
C ALA A 122 12.17 1.97 9.29
N LEU A 123 12.21 1.33 8.12
CA LEU A 123 13.40 0.60 7.64
C LEU A 123 14.64 1.50 7.55
N ASN A 124 14.51 2.70 6.98
CA ASN A 124 15.62 3.63 6.83
C ASN A 124 16.19 4.10 8.18
N SER A 125 15.40 4.09 9.26
CA SER A 125 15.90 4.44 10.59
C SER A 125 16.84 3.38 11.18
N PHE A 126 16.81 2.14 10.67
CA PHE A 126 17.70 1.04 11.06
C PHE A 126 18.85 0.80 10.07
N SER A 127 18.75 1.30 8.83
CA SER A 127 19.83 1.15 7.84
C SER A 127 21.01 2.11 8.04
N LYS A 128 20.94 2.99 9.04
CA LYS A 128 21.98 3.96 9.38
C LYS A 128 22.85 3.56 10.59
N LEU A 129 22.66 2.35 11.09
CA LEU A 129 23.47 1.71 12.14
C LEU A 129 24.33 0.61 11.55
#